data_b1dbe5d351ab769d8efa4dde1e738d82
#
_entry.id   b1dbe5d351ab769d8efa4dde1e738d82
#
_cell.length_a   1.000
_cell.length_b   1.000
_cell.length_c   1.000
_cell.angle_alpha   90.00
_cell.angle_beta   90.00
_cell.angle_gamma   90.00
#
_symmetry.space_group_name_H-M   'P 1'
#
loop_
_entity.id
_entity.type
_entity.pdbx_description
1 polymer ?
#
loop_
_entity_poly.entity_id
_entity_poly.type
_entity_poly.pdbx_seq_one_letter_code
_entity_poly.pdbx_strand_id
1 'polypeptide(L)'
;MRDSIWLDALTPKQARLCSSIYKEFKSKGLKVFVTAREYAETLQILELEGVPYRPVGKYGGASKAEKLIAYATRAQALLDEVNTRSICALISLSSPSAVRVAFGLGIPAITLNDTPHAFHVGRLTLPLSKKVISPIAVPKKELIRLGAEEQAILQYDGVDEVAWMRSYEPNPEVLRDLELKAGEPFVVMRPPEEKAAYLSNSFGQDILDLMRFIVSKEVKVVFFPRYPEQRSLAEMINGVIVPKKALDTISLYSYSVMIITGGGTMAREGSMLGIPSISLFPLDYPLYVNDYLKEKGFPIFRFKSYKEALPLISEILKDPKEYKVNTKGLLNELENPLDPIKSSLEEVGCLN
;
A
#
# COMPACT_ATOMS: atom_id res chain seq x y z
N MET A 1 -25.85 -18.04 -13.53
CA MET A 1 -25.24 -18.17 -12.19
C MET A 1 -24.12 -17.13 -12.11
N ARG A 2 -24.04 -16.35 -11.04
CA ARG A 2 -22.95 -15.38 -10.85
C ARG A 2 -21.69 -16.16 -10.48
N ASP A 3 -20.59 -16.04 -11.25
CA ASP A 3 -19.42 -16.92 -11.17
C ASP A 3 -18.07 -16.20 -11.24
N SER A 4 -18.07 -14.88 -11.26
CA SER A 4 -16.85 -14.09 -11.37
C SER A 4 -16.64 -13.21 -10.14
N ILE A 5 -15.45 -13.23 -9.58
CA ILE A 5 -15.01 -12.32 -8.51
C ILE A 5 -14.55 -11.02 -9.18
N TRP A 6 -15.02 -9.88 -8.68
CA TRP A 6 -14.56 -8.56 -9.11
C TRP A 6 -13.58 -7.99 -8.08
N LEU A 7 -12.38 -7.62 -8.53
CA LEU A 7 -11.38 -6.91 -7.75
C LEU A 7 -11.26 -5.46 -8.24
N ASP A 8 -11.08 -4.50 -7.33
CA ASP A 8 -10.91 -3.10 -7.71
C ASP A 8 -9.73 -2.44 -6.98
N ALA A 9 -8.77 -1.89 -7.74
CA ALA A 9 -7.55 -1.27 -7.25
C ALA A 9 -7.51 0.24 -7.54
N LEU A 10 -7.35 1.07 -6.51
CA LEU A 10 -7.22 2.54 -6.60
C LEU A 10 -5.79 3.05 -6.42
N THR A 11 -4.91 2.25 -5.82
CA THR A 11 -3.57 2.65 -5.38
C THR A 11 -2.55 1.53 -5.58
N PRO A 12 -1.24 1.82 -5.55
CA PRO A 12 -0.20 0.80 -5.62
C PRO A 12 -0.34 -0.34 -4.60
N LYS A 13 -0.65 -0.05 -3.33
CA LYS A 13 -0.94 -1.07 -2.32
C LYS A 13 -2.11 -1.98 -2.75
N GLN A 14 -3.18 -1.37 -3.23
CA GLN A 14 -4.36 -2.11 -3.67
C GLN A 14 -4.06 -2.99 -4.89
N ALA A 15 -3.20 -2.53 -5.80
CA ALA A 15 -2.74 -3.35 -6.93
C ALA A 15 -2.00 -4.61 -6.47
N ARG A 16 -1.09 -4.50 -5.48
CA ARG A 16 -0.40 -5.67 -4.92
C ARG A 16 -1.36 -6.65 -4.24
N LEU A 17 -2.28 -6.14 -3.43
CA LEU A 17 -3.30 -6.98 -2.79
C LEU A 17 -4.18 -7.67 -3.85
N CYS A 18 -4.68 -6.92 -4.84
CA CYS A 18 -5.45 -7.47 -5.95
C CYS A 18 -4.65 -8.53 -6.72
N SER A 19 -3.34 -8.33 -6.93
CA SER A 19 -2.49 -9.31 -7.60
C SER A 19 -2.39 -10.62 -6.81
N SER A 20 -2.23 -10.55 -5.49
CA SER A 20 -2.20 -11.73 -4.63
C SER A 20 -3.54 -12.48 -4.63
N ILE A 21 -4.64 -11.74 -4.49
CA ILE A 21 -5.99 -12.31 -4.56
C ILE A 21 -6.24 -12.94 -5.94
N TYR A 22 -5.88 -12.24 -7.03
CA TYR A 22 -6.02 -12.76 -8.40
C TYR A 22 -5.28 -14.07 -8.58
N LYS A 23 -3.99 -14.14 -8.21
CA LYS A 23 -3.15 -15.32 -8.34
C LYS A 23 -3.72 -16.50 -7.56
N GLU A 24 -4.12 -16.26 -6.31
CA GLU A 24 -4.72 -17.29 -5.44
C GLU A 24 -5.99 -17.89 -6.03
N PHE A 25 -6.94 -17.06 -6.44
CA PHE A 25 -8.21 -17.59 -6.95
C PHE A 25 -8.13 -18.08 -8.40
N LYS A 26 -7.25 -17.49 -9.20
CA LYS A 26 -7.00 -17.97 -10.57
C LYS A 26 -6.36 -19.37 -10.58
N SER A 27 -5.44 -19.65 -9.66
CA SER A 27 -4.83 -20.97 -9.51
C SER A 27 -5.85 -22.05 -9.16
N LYS A 28 -6.96 -21.66 -8.52
CA LYS A 28 -8.11 -22.53 -8.18
C LYS A 28 -9.17 -22.61 -9.29
N GLY A 29 -8.88 -22.07 -10.49
CA GLY A 29 -9.78 -22.11 -11.64
C GLY A 29 -10.93 -21.11 -11.61
N LEU A 30 -10.95 -20.17 -10.68
CA LEU A 30 -12.03 -19.17 -10.55
C LEU A 30 -11.87 -18.05 -11.60
N LYS A 31 -13.01 -17.51 -12.00
CA LYS A 31 -13.03 -16.33 -12.88
C LYS A 31 -12.84 -15.07 -12.04
N VAL A 32 -11.81 -14.30 -12.36
CA VAL A 32 -11.50 -13.05 -11.66
C VAL A 32 -11.42 -11.91 -12.67
N PHE A 33 -12.17 -10.85 -12.42
CA PHE A 33 -12.18 -9.62 -13.21
C PHE A 33 -11.58 -8.47 -12.39
N VAL A 34 -10.59 -7.77 -12.93
CA VAL A 34 -9.87 -6.71 -12.24
C VAL A 34 -10.12 -5.36 -12.91
N THR A 35 -10.57 -4.37 -12.14
CA THR A 35 -10.61 -2.96 -12.54
C THR A 35 -9.56 -2.19 -11.76
N ALA A 36 -8.93 -1.19 -12.39
CA ALA A 36 -7.92 -0.40 -11.74
C ALA A 36 -8.00 1.08 -12.14
N ARG A 37 -7.69 1.97 -11.20
CA ARG A 37 -7.62 3.41 -11.44
C ARG A 37 -6.21 3.81 -11.90
N GLU A 38 -6.13 4.67 -12.91
CA GLU A 38 -4.86 5.31 -13.30
C GLU A 38 -4.44 6.31 -12.20
N TYR A 39 -3.52 5.87 -11.35
CA TYR A 39 -2.94 6.66 -10.26
C TYR A 39 -1.60 6.10 -9.82
N ALA A 40 -0.57 6.96 -9.75
CA ALA A 40 0.78 6.56 -9.39
C ALA A 40 1.20 5.28 -10.16
N GLU A 41 1.86 4.35 -9.52
CA GLU A 41 2.34 3.09 -10.12
C GLU A 41 1.28 1.96 -10.12
N THR A 42 -0.02 2.25 -9.92
CA THR A 42 -1.07 1.23 -9.77
C THR A 42 -1.16 0.28 -10.96
N LEU A 43 -1.19 0.83 -12.19
CA LEU A 43 -1.30 0.02 -13.41
C LEU A 43 -0.01 -0.74 -13.69
N GLN A 44 1.13 -0.08 -13.53
CA GLN A 44 2.45 -0.69 -13.74
C GLN A 44 2.70 -1.87 -12.77
N ILE A 45 2.21 -1.80 -11.54
CA ILE A 45 2.31 -2.93 -10.60
C ILE A 45 1.49 -4.12 -11.10
N LEU A 46 0.26 -3.92 -11.58
CA LEU A 46 -0.55 -5.00 -12.16
C LEU A 46 0.14 -5.62 -13.38
N GLU A 47 0.78 -4.80 -14.23
CA GLU A 47 1.57 -5.26 -15.38
C GLU A 47 2.79 -6.10 -14.94
N LEU A 48 3.58 -5.61 -13.98
CA LEU A 48 4.73 -6.33 -13.42
C LEU A 48 4.33 -7.66 -12.80
N GLU A 49 3.15 -7.71 -12.16
CA GLU A 49 2.60 -8.93 -11.54
C GLU A 49 1.90 -9.88 -12.54
N GLY A 50 1.81 -9.50 -13.83
CA GLY A 50 1.16 -10.29 -14.88
C GLY A 50 -0.36 -10.41 -14.70
N VAL A 51 -1.00 -9.46 -14.06
CA VAL A 51 -2.45 -9.47 -13.79
C VAL A 51 -3.19 -8.69 -14.87
N PRO A 52 -4.08 -9.32 -15.64
CA PRO A 52 -4.92 -8.62 -16.60
C PRO A 52 -5.92 -7.71 -15.87
N TYR A 53 -6.05 -6.49 -16.33
CA TYR A 53 -6.93 -5.51 -15.73
C TYR A 53 -7.64 -4.64 -16.78
N ARG A 54 -8.73 -4.00 -16.36
CA ARG A 54 -9.41 -2.95 -17.10
C ARG A 54 -9.12 -1.61 -16.43
N PRO A 55 -8.46 -0.65 -17.11
CA PRO A 55 -8.27 0.67 -16.56
C PRO A 55 -9.61 1.42 -16.53
N VAL A 56 -10.00 1.93 -15.35
CA VAL A 56 -11.26 2.66 -15.15
C VAL A 56 -11.02 3.88 -14.28
N GLY A 57 -11.11 5.07 -14.87
CA GLY A 57 -11.00 6.35 -14.20
C GLY A 57 -9.57 6.76 -13.81
N LYS A 58 -9.44 8.04 -13.47
CA LYS A 58 -8.19 8.70 -13.10
C LYS A 58 -8.26 9.33 -11.71
N TYR A 59 -7.12 9.72 -11.17
CA TYR A 59 -7.07 10.48 -9.92
C TYR A 59 -7.67 11.88 -10.10
N GLY A 60 -8.52 12.28 -9.18
CA GLY A 60 -9.27 13.54 -9.25
C GLY A 60 -8.54 14.80 -8.76
N GLY A 61 -7.19 14.75 -8.63
CA GLY A 61 -6.41 15.93 -8.23
C GLY A 61 -6.52 16.29 -6.75
N ALA A 62 -6.22 17.55 -6.42
CA ALA A 62 -6.15 18.05 -5.04
C ALA A 62 -7.50 18.57 -4.50
N SER A 63 -8.33 19.21 -5.35
CA SER A 63 -9.56 19.84 -4.91
C SER A 63 -10.66 18.82 -4.55
N LYS A 64 -11.52 19.19 -3.60
CA LYS A 64 -12.67 18.35 -3.21
C LYS A 64 -13.67 18.17 -4.35
N ALA A 65 -13.89 19.21 -5.15
CA ALA A 65 -14.80 19.16 -6.29
C ALA A 65 -14.30 18.21 -7.38
N GLU A 66 -13.03 18.31 -7.76
CA GLU A 66 -12.41 17.40 -8.74
C GLU A 66 -12.43 15.94 -8.26
N LYS A 67 -12.18 15.68 -6.97
CA LYS A 67 -12.29 14.34 -6.38
C LYS A 67 -13.72 13.80 -6.46
N LEU A 68 -14.74 14.65 -6.24
CA LEU A 68 -16.15 14.26 -6.34
C LEU A 68 -16.54 13.97 -7.78
N ILE A 69 -16.13 14.80 -8.75
CA ILE A 69 -16.35 14.58 -10.18
C ILE A 69 -15.68 13.25 -10.61
N ALA A 70 -14.41 13.04 -10.25
CA ALA A 70 -13.70 11.81 -10.57
C ALA A 70 -14.38 10.57 -9.98
N TYR A 71 -14.91 10.66 -8.76
CA TYR A 71 -15.70 9.59 -8.13
C TYR A 71 -16.96 9.28 -8.95
N ALA A 72 -17.77 10.30 -9.30
CA ALA A 72 -19.03 10.14 -10.04
C ALA A 72 -18.79 9.56 -11.44
N THR A 73 -17.83 10.12 -12.18
CA THR A 73 -17.45 9.65 -13.52
C THR A 73 -16.95 8.20 -13.46
N ARG A 74 -16.13 7.87 -12.46
CA ARG A 74 -15.63 6.50 -12.29
C ARG A 74 -16.75 5.52 -11.93
N ALA A 75 -17.70 5.92 -11.08
CA ALA A 75 -18.83 5.05 -10.74
C ALA A 75 -19.67 4.73 -11.98
N GLN A 76 -19.93 5.71 -12.85
CA GLN A 76 -20.61 5.48 -14.13
C GLN A 76 -19.81 4.50 -15.01
N ALA A 77 -18.52 4.74 -15.22
CA ALA A 77 -17.69 3.88 -16.05
C ALA A 77 -17.55 2.44 -15.49
N LEU A 78 -17.51 2.28 -14.16
CA LEU A 78 -17.53 0.96 -13.51
C LEU A 78 -18.88 0.25 -13.74
N LEU A 79 -20.01 0.97 -13.69
CA LEU A 79 -21.32 0.40 -13.99
C LEU A 79 -21.34 -0.17 -15.41
N ASP A 80 -20.84 0.57 -16.39
CA ASP A 80 -20.79 0.13 -17.80
C ASP A 80 -19.92 -1.14 -17.96
N GLU A 81 -18.83 -1.25 -17.21
CA GLU A 81 -17.93 -2.41 -17.25
C GLU A 81 -18.51 -3.66 -16.56
N VAL A 82 -19.30 -3.53 -15.49
CA VAL A 82 -19.72 -4.66 -14.67
C VAL A 82 -21.17 -5.09 -14.87
N ASN A 83 -22.03 -4.22 -15.39
CA ASN A 83 -23.48 -4.45 -15.51
C ASN A 83 -23.84 -5.71 -16.34
N THR A 84 -23.03 -6.04 -17.33
CA THR A 84 -23.24 -7.22 -18.20
C THR A 84 -22.49 -8.47 -17.73
N ARG A 85 -21.74 -8.39 -16.63
CA ARG A 85 -20.93 -9.51 -16.11
C ARG A 85 -21.64 -10.25 -15.01
N SER A 86 -21.40 -11.54 -14.93
CA SER A 86 -21.92 -12.42 -13.87
C SER A 86 -21.06 -12.32 -12.60
N ILE A 87 -21.04 -11.15 -11.96
CA ILE A 87 -20.24 -10.92 -10.74
C ILE A 87 -20.93 -11.51 -9.51
N CYS A 88 -20.24 -12.38 -8.76
CA CYS A 88 -20.74 -12.96 -7.52
C CYS A 88 -20.40 -12.12 -6.28
N ALA A 89 -19.22 -11.49 -6.23
CA ALA A 89 -18.79 -10.59 -5.16
C ALA A 89 -17.78 -9.56 -5.66
N LEU A 90 -17.77 -8.39 -5.02
CA LEU A 90 -16.67 -7.42 -5.10
C LEU A 90 -15.74 -7.63 -3.92
N ILE A 91 -14.42 -7.62 -4.15
CA ILE A 91 -13.39 -7.48 -3.11
C ILE A 91 -12.58 -6.21 -3.38
N SER A 92 -12.46 -5.35 -2.39
CA SER A 92 -11.64 -4.13 -2.51
C SER A 92 -11.10 -3.65 -1.16
N LEU A 93 -9.96 -2.98 -1.18
CA LEU A 93 -9.46 -2.25 -0.01
C LEU A 93 -10.12 -0.86 0.00
N SER A 94 -11.37 -0.81 0.46
CA SER A 94 -12.18 0.41 0.64
C SER A 94 -12.24 1.32 -0.62
N SER A 95 -12.72 0.76 -1.76
CA SER A 95 -12.96 1.56 -2.98
C SER A 95 -14.37 2.17 -2.99
N PRO A 96 -14.54 3.49 -2.77
CA PRO A 96 -15.87 4.10 -2.68
C PRO A 96 -16.72 3.92 -3.94
N SER A 97 -16.14 4.10 -5.14
CA SER A 97 -16.89 3.98 -6.40
C SER A 97 -17.29 2.54 -6.69
N ALA A 98 -16.38 1.56 -6.47
CA ALA A 98 -16.69 0.15 -6.71
C ALA A 98 -17.73 -0.38 -5.71
N VAL A 99 -17.57 -0.09 -4.42
CA VAL A 99 -18.53 -0.50 -3.38
C VAL A 99 -19.92 0.12 -3.64
N ARG A 100 -19.99 1.40 -4.06
CA ARG A 100 -21.26 2.04 -4.39
C ARG A 100 -21.96 1.38 -5.58
N VAL A 101 -21.19 1.01 -6.62
CA VAL A 101 -21.73 0.31 -7.81
C VAL A 101 -22.17 -1.09 -7.44
N ALA A 102 -21.35 -1.85 -6.71
CA ALA A 102 -21.68 -3.20 -6.25
C ALA A 102 -22.98 -3.20 -5.43
N PHE A 103 -23.10 -2.30 -4.46
CA PHE A 103 -24.32 -2.14 -3.64
C PHE A 103 -25.55 -1.85 -4.52
N GLY A 104 -25.44 -0.93 -5.50
CA GLY A 104 -26.54 -0.58 -6.40
C GLY A 104 -27.00 -1.72 -7.29
N LEU A 105 -26.11 -2.65 -7.64
CA LEU A 105 -26.39 -3.83 -8.45
C LEU A 105 -26.74 -5.09 -7.63
N GLY A 106 -26.83 -4.98 -6.30
CA GLY A 106 -27.06 -6.13 -5.43
C GLY A 106 -25.92 -7.16 -5.49
N ILE A 107 -24.69 -6.69 -5.71
CA ILE A 107 -23.45 -7.50 -5.64
C ILE A 107 -22.90 -7.37 -4.22
N PRO A 108 -22.71 -8.46 -3.47
CA PRO A 108 -22.11 -8.38 -2.14
C PRO A 108 -20.70 -7.83 -2.20
N ALA A 109 -20.39 -6.81 -1.38
CA ALA A 109 -19.07 -6.23 -1.25
C ALA A 109 -18.37 -6.79 -0.01
N ILE A 110 -17.16 -7.32 -0.21
CA ILE A 110 -16.21 -7.71 0.82
C ILE A 110 -15.14 -6.62 0.84
N THR A 111 -15.14 -5.79 1.88
CA THR A 111 -14.29 -4.61 1.96
C THR A 111 -13.22 -4.77 3.02
N LEU A 112 -11.95 -4.67 2.62
CA LEU A 112 -10.84 -4.59 3.56
C LEU A 112 -10.67 -3.14 4.04
N ASN A 113 -10.25 -2.96 5.30
CA ASN A 113 -9.91 -1.65 5.85
C ASN A 113 -8.83 -1.77 6.94
N ASP A 114 -7.66 -1.16 6.69
CA ASP A 114 -6.54 -1.03 7.64
C ASP A 114 -6.28 0.42 8.05
N THR A 115 -7.06 1.36 7.51
CA THR A 115 -6.79 2.80 7.58
C THR A 115 -8.04 3.58 8.05
N PRO A 116 -8.51 3.38 9.30
CA PRO A 116 -9.78 3.95 9.77
C PRO A 116 -9.76 5.49 9.88
N HIS A 117 -8.57 6.12 9.89
CA HIS A 117 -8.45 7.58 9.85
C HIS A 117 -8.82 8.18 8.47
N ALA A 118 -8.90 7.39 7.40
CA ALA A 118 -9.47 7.82 6.13
C ALA A 118 -11.00 7.91 6.21
N PHE A 119 -11.51 8.81 7.07
CA PHE A 119 -12.90 8.89 7.49
C PHE A 119 -13.90 8.88 6.33
N HIS A 120 -13.70 9.75 5.33
CA HIS A 120 -14.63 9.84 4.19
C HIS A 120 -14.67 8.55 3.35
N VAL A 121 -13.53 7.88 3.20
CA VAL A 121 -13.45 6.60 2.50
C VAL A 121 -14.21 5.52 3.26
N GLY A 122 -13.96 5.39 4.57
CA GLY A 122 -14.66 4.42 5.42
C GLY A 122 -16.17 4.63 5.42
N ARG A 123 -16.65 5.86 5.59
CA ARG A 123 -18.08 6.20 5.58
C ARG A 123 -18.79 5.95 4.24
N LEU A 124 -18.05 5.92 3.14
CA LEU A 124 -18.59 5.62 1.80
C LEU A 124 -18.49 4.14 1.42
N THR A 125 -17.85 3.32 2.24
CA THR A 125 -17.62 1.91 1.92
C THR A 125 -18.18 0.96 2.97
N LEU A 126 -17.82 1.11 4.24
CA LEU A 126 -18.13 0.13 5.28
C LEU A 126 -19.64 -0.07 5.52
N PRO A 127 -20.50 0.99 5.50
CA PRO A 127 -21.94 0.81 5.65
C PRO A 127 -22.61 0.06 4.49
N LEU A 128 -21.96 -0.02 3.35
CA LEU A 128 -22.49 -0.67 2.13
C LEU A 128 -21.90 -2.08 1.91
N SER A 129 -21.04 -2.52 2.82
CA SER A 129 -20.32 -3.78 2.71
C SER A 129 -21.05 -4.93 3.38
N LYS A 130 -21.10 -6.08 2.71
CA LYS A 130 -21.64 -7.32 3.29
C LYS A 130 -20.68 -7.91 4.33
N LYS A 131 -19.38 -7.75 4.11
CA LYS A 131 -18.30 -8.14 5.04
C LYS A 131 -17.24 -7.03 5.09
N VAL A 132 -16.70 -6.81 6.28
CA VAL A 132 -15.59 -5.89 6.53
C VAL A 132 -14.45 -6.68 7.16
N ILE A 133 -13.34 -6.77 6.46
CA ILE A 133 -12.14 -7.49 6.90
C ILE A 133 -11.09 -6.48 7.36
N SER A 134 -10.51 -6.69 8.53
CA SER A 134 -9.53 -5.75 9.08
C SER A 134 -8.51 -6.46 9.97
N PRO A 135 -7.24 -5.99 10.00
CA PRO A 135 -6.29 -6.41 11.04
C PRO A 135 -6.85 -6.20 12.45
N ILE A 136 -6.54 -7.10 13.40
CA ILE A 136 -6.89 -6.91 14.82
C ILE A 136 -6.26 -5.67 15.42
N ALA A 137 -5.16 -5.18 14.83
CA ALA A 137 -4.51 -3.91 15.16
C ALA A 137 -5.49 -2.73 15.10
N VAL A 138 -6.47 -2.76 14.19
CA VAL A 138 -7.50 -1.72 14.08
C VAL A 138 -8.61 -2.00 15.09
N PRO A 139 -8.84 -1.13 16.08
CA PRO A 139 -9.91 -1.34 17.05
C PRO A 139 -11.28 -1.46 16.37
N LYS A 140 -12.03 -2.49 16.69
CA LYS A 140 -13.36 -2.78 16.12
C LYS A 140 -14.30 -1.56 16.20
N LYS A 141 -14.22 -0.80 17.30
CA LYS A 141 -14.99 0.43 17.52
C LYS A 141 -14.76 1.49 16.42
N GLU A 142 -13.56 1.54 15.84
CA GLU A 142 -13.27 2.49 14.74
C GLU A 142 -14.00 2.11 13.46
N LEU A 143 -14.12 0.81 13.16
CA LEU A 143 -14.88 0.31 12.02
C LEU A 143 -16.38 0.56 12.20
N ILE A 144 -16.91 0.30 13.42
CA ILE A 144 -18.31 0.58 13.77
C ILE A 144 -18.59 2.10 13.65
N ARG A 145 -17.70 2.95 14.14
CA ARG A 145 -17.80 4.42 14.01
C ARG A 145 -17.88 4.88 12.55
N LEU A 146 -17.25 4.15 11.65
CA LEU A 146 -17.32 4.39 10.20
C LEU A 146 -18.58 3.80 9.55
N GLY A 147 -19.40 3.07 10.29
CA GLY A 147 -20.70 2.55 9.87
C GLY A 147 -20.68 1.09 9.46
N ALA A 148 -19.62 0.33 9.78
CA ALA A 148 -19.66 -1.13 9.65
C ALA A 148 -20.67 -1.72 10.63
N GLU A 149 -21.47 -2.67 10.19
CA GLU A 149 -22.29 -3.50 11.08
C GLU A 149 -21.37 -4.44 11.87
N GLU A 150 -21.57 -4.54 13.18
CA GLU A 150 -20.68 -5.29 14.06
C GLU A 150 -20.52 -6.77 13.65
N GLN A 151 -21.61 -7.41 13.27
CA GLN A 151 -21.64 -8.80 12.80
C GLN A 151 -21.02 -9.01 11.41
N ALA A 152 -20.80 -7.94 10.65
CA ALA A 152 -20.13 -8.00 9.36
C ALA A 152 -18.59 -7.93 9.47
N ILE A 153 -18.06 -7.57 10.67
CA ILE A 153 -16.64 -7.37 10.88
C ILE A 153 -15.95 -8.69 11.18
N LEU A 154 -14.97 -9.03 10.34
CA LEU A 154 -14.01 -10.12 10.52
C LEU A 154 -12.62 -9.51 10.74
N GLN A 155 -11.95 -9.93 11.82
CA GLN A 155 -10.58 -9.48 12.11
C GLN A 155 -9.61 -10.65 12.05
N TYR A 156 -8.38 -10.38 11.63
CA TYR A 156 -7.29 -11.37 11.53
C TYR A 156 -6.02 -10.85 12.21
N ASP A 157 -5.21 -11.75 12.80
CA ASP A 157 -3.97 -11.41 13.50
C ASP A 157 -2.80 -11.30 12.52
N GLY A 158 -2.85 -10.25 11.70
CA GLY A 158 -1.87 -10.00 10.65
C GLY A 158 -2.02 -8.61 10.05
N VAL A 159 -1.41 -8.43 8.89
CA VAL A 159 -1.49 -7.21 8.08
C VAL A 159 -1.71 -7.56 6.61
N ASP A 160 -2.30 -6.64 5.82
CA ASP A 160 -2.61 -6.88 4.40
C ASP A 160 -1.36 -7.31 3.60
N GLU A 161 -0.20 -6.77 3.96
CA GLU A 161 1.07 -7.00 3.28
C GLU A 161 1.54 -8.46 3.34
N VAL A 162 1.06 -9.27 4.29
CA VAL A 162 1.34 -10.71 4.37
C VAL A 162 0.94 -11.44 3.08
N ALA A 163 -0.13 -10.96 2.41
CA ALA A 163 -0.62 -11.56 1.17
C ALA A 163 0.43 -11.64 0.06
N TRP A 164 1.39 -10.72 0.04
CA TRP A 164 2.45 -10.70 -0.99
C TRP A 164 3.86 -10.80 -0.44
N MET A 165 4.07 -10.57 0.86
CA MET A 165 5.40 -10.58 1.47
C MET A 165 5.85 -11.96 1.94
N ARG A 166 4.92 -12.85 2.36
CA ARG A 166 5.27 -14.13 2.98
C ARG A 166 6.10 -15.06 2.08
N SER A 167 5.80 -15.09 0.79
CA SER A 167 6.48 -15.93 -0.21
C SER A 167 7.33 -15.13 -1.19
N TYR A 168 7.61 -13.86 -0.85
CA TYR A 168 8.37 -13.01 -1.74
C TYR A 168 9.84 -13.35 -1.74
N GLU A 169 10.41 -13.51 -2.93
CA GLU A 169 11.85 -13.73 -3.14
C GLU A 169 12.47 -12.56 -3.89
N PRO A 170 13.47 -11.87 -3.30
CA PRO A 170 14.10 -10.72 -3.91
C PRO A 170 14.88 -11.07 -5.17
N ASN A 171 14.69 -10.30 -6.24
CA ASN A 171 15.44 -10.41 -7.50
C ASN A 171 16.57 -9.37 -7.55
N PRO A 172 17.86 -9.78 -7.59
CA PRO A 172 19.00 -8.86 -7.62
C PRO A 172 19.12 -8.06 -8.93
N GLU A 173 18.44 -8.44 -10.00
CA GLU A 173 18.47 -7.70 -11.28
C GLU A 173 17.99 -6.24 -11.13
N VAL A 174 17.17 -5.95 -10.11
CA VAL A 174 16.72 -4.58 -9.80
C VAL A 174 17.89 -3.61 -9.57
N LEU A 175 19.03 -4.09 -9.09
CA LEU A 175 20.24 -3.27 -8.86
C LEU A 175 20.87 -2.82 -10.18
N ARG A 176 20.86 -3.66 -11.21
CA ARG A 176 21.38 -3.33 -12.54
C ARG A 176 20.59 -2.20 -13.21
N ASP A 177 19.28 -2.18 -13.03
CA ASP A 177 18.40 -1.11 -13.53
C ASP A 177 18.74 0.27 -12.96
N LEU A 178 19.46 0.30 -11.84
CA LEU A 178 19.85 1.51 -11.11
C LEU A 178 21.38 1.76 -11.14
N GLU A 179 22.13 0.92 -11.85
CA GLU A 179 23.61 0.97 -11.90
C GLU A 179 24.25 0.88 -10.50
N LEU A 180 23.59 0.13 -9.59
CA LEU A 180 24.09 -0.15 -8.25
C LEU A 180 24.91 -1.44 -8.26
N LYS A 181 26.04 -1.43 -7.56
CA LYS A 181 26.87 -2.62 -7.37
C LYS A 181 26.35 -3.46 -6.21
N ALA A 182 26.54 -4.77 -6.30
CA ALA A 182 26.23 -5.66 -5.19
C ALA A 182 27.05 -5.25 -3.94
N GLY A 183 26.37 -5.07 -2.82
CA GLY A 183 26.98 -4.64 -1.55
C GLY A 183 27.23 -3.12 -1.42
N GLU A 184 26.93 -2.34 -2.45
CA GLU A 184 26.98 -0.87 -2.35
C GLU A 184 25.85 -0.36 -1.44
N PRO A 185 26.17 0.42 -0.37
CA PRO A 185 25.15 0.86 0.57
C PRO A 185 24.26 1.96 -0.04
N PHE A 186 22.95 1.78 0.09
CA PHE A 186 21.97 2.79 -0.31
C PHE A 186 20.73 2.80 0.58
N VAL A 187 20.11 3.96 0.65
CA VAL A 187 18.83 4.20 1.33
C VAL A 187 17.73 4.36 0.28
N VAL A 188 16.58 3.75 0.50
CA VAL A 188 15.39 4.01 -0.33
C VAL A 188 14.55 5.09 0.31
N MET A 189 14.21 6.15 -0.44
CA MET A 189 13.42 7.26 0.06
C MET A 189 12.22 7.56 -0.82
N ARG A 190 11.06 7.81 -0.16
CA ARG A 190 9.87 8.38 -0.79
C ARG A 190 9.26 9.45 0.12
N PRO A 191 9.08 10.70 -0.34
CA PRO A 191 8.55 11.76 0.50
C PRO A 191 7.08 11.52 0.88
N PRO A 192 6.57 12.15 1.95
CA PRO A 192 5.15 12.21 2.23
C PRO A 192 4.36 12.86 1.10
N GLU A 193 3.02 12.73 1.16
CA GLU A 193 2.10 13.39 0.23
C GLU A 193 1.91 14.86 0.62
N GLU A 194 2.67 15.78 0.00
CA GLU A 194 2.65 17.21 0.33
C GLU A 194 1.38 17.94 -0.13
N LYS A 195 0.73 17.47 -1.22
CA LYS A 195 -0.54 18.02 -1.71
C LYS A 195 -1.76 17.50 -0.95
N ALA A 196 -1.57 16.67 0.05
CA ALA A 196 -2.61 16.47 1.05
C ALA A 196 -2.78 17.80 1.81
N ALA A 197 -4.03 18.29 1.90
CA ALA A 197 -4.42 19.64 2.32
C ALA A 197 -3.96 20.10 3.73
N TYR A 198 -3.01 19.43 4.35
CA TYR A 198 -2.55 19.61 5.73
C TYR A 198 -1.02 19.69 5.89
N LEU A 199 -0.23 19.75 4.79
CA LEU A 199 1.23 19.84 4.87
C LEU A 199 1.72 21.22 4.38
N SER A 200 2.65 21.83 5.13
CA SER A 200 3.23 23.13 4.81
C SER A 200 4.44 23.04 3.87
N ASN A 201 4.75 24.12 3.15
CA ASN A 201 5.82 24.21 2.15
C ASN A 201 7.26 23.98 2.68
N SER A 202 7.49 23.90 3.99
CA SER A 202 8.81 23.67 4.60
C SER A 202 9.31 22.24 4.42
N PHE A 203 8.44 21.29 4.11
CA PHE A 203 8.76 19.87 4.09
C PHE A 203 9.66 19.48 2.91
N GLY A 204 9.56 20.18 1.77
CA GLY A 204 10.39 19.91 0.60
C GLY A 204 11.88 20.15 0.84
N GLN A 205 12.24 21.25 1.53
CA GLN A 205 13.63 21.56 1.88
C GLN A 205 14.19 20.53 2.87
N ASP A 206 13.39 20.13 3.85
CA ASP A 206 13.78 19.14 4.86
C ASP A 206 14.17 17.78 4.24
N ILE A 207 13.49 17.36 3.18
CA ILE A 207 13.81 16.11 2.45
C ILE A 207 15.12 16.25 1.67
N LEU A 208 15.36 17.40 1.03
CA LEU A 208 16.62 17.66 0.31
C LEU A 208 17.82 17.66 1.26
N ASP A 209 17.66 18.27 2.44
CA ASP A 209 18.71 18.32 3.46
C ASP A 209 19.00 16.91 4.03
N LEU A 210 17.97 16.09 4.21
CA LEU A 210 18.15 14.70 4.61
C LEU A 210 18.90 13.89 3.53
N MET A 211 18.56 14.05 2.25
CA MET A 211 19.30 13.38 1.16
C MET A 211 20.77 13.80 1.15
N ARG A 212 21.06 15.10 1.27
CA ARG A 212 22.45 15.61 1.35
C ARG A 212 23.19 15.03 2.55
N PHE A 213 22.53 14.96 3.72
CA PHE A 213 23.09 14.34 4.91
C PHE A 213 23.46 12.88 4.67
N ILE A 214 22.57 12.07 4.11
CA ILE A 214 22.84 10.65 3.82
C ILE A 214 24.00 10.49 2.85
N VAL A 215 24.00 11.25 1.75
CA VAL A 215 25.08 11.20 0.75
C VAL A 215 26.41 11.63 1.35
N SER A 216 26.44 12.57 2.31
CA SER A 216 27.67 12.98 3.01
C SER A 216 28.30 11.85 3.85
N LYS A 217 27.57 10.75 4.08
CA LYS A 217 28.03 9.51 4.73
C LYS A 217 28.47 8.44 3.75
N GLU A 218 28.70 8.80 2.49
CA GLU A 218 29.08 7.89 1.40
C GLU A 218 28.03 6.79 1.12
N VAL A 219 26.76 7.06 1.43
CA VAL A 219 25.62 6.18 1.18
C VAL A 219 24.75 6.80 0.08
N LYS A 220 24.47 6.04 -0.99
CA LYS A 220 23.59 6.50 -2.06
C LYS A 220 22.13 6.59 -1.60
N VAL A 221 21.33 7.41 -2.30
CA VAL A 221 19.89 7.51 -2.08
C VAL A 221 19.16 7.13 -3.35
N VAL A 222 18.31 6.12 -3.31
CA VAL A 222 17.33 5.84 -4.37
C VAL A 222 16.03 6.54 -4.01
N PHE A 223 15.72 7.59 -4.74
CA PHE A 223 14.62 8.50 -4.43
C PHE A 223 13.43 8.31 -5.38
N PHE A 224 12.25 8.08 -4.83
CA PHE A 224 10.99 7.97 -5.56
C PHE A 224 10.16 9.25 -5.40
N PRO A 225 10.28 10.23 -6.31
CA PRO A 225 9.53 11.48 -6.24
C PRO A 225 8.03 11.23 -6.44
N ARG A 226 7.19 12.06 -5.82
CA ARG A 226 5.74 12.10 -6.06
C ARG A 226 5.37 13.10 -7.16
N TYR A 227 6.22 14.10 -7.36
CA TYR A 227 5.96 15.22 -8.27
C TYR A 227 7.19 15.53 -9.13
N PRO A 228 7.00 16.07 -10.35
CA PRO A 228 8.10 16.42 -11.24
C PRO A 228 9.12 17.38 -10.63
N GLU A 229 8.68 18.33 -9.81
CA GLU A 229 9.54 19.32 -9.15
C GLU A 229 10.52 18.64 -8.19
N GLN A 230 10.06 17.63 -7.45
CA GLN A 230 10.90 16.84 -6.53
C GLN A 230 11.95 16.04 -7.31
N ARG A 231 11.61 15.53 -8.51
CA ARG A 231 12.56 14.84 -9.39
C ARG A 231 13.71 15.76 -9.76
N SER A 232 13.40 16.93 -10.34
CA SER A 232 14.41 17.87 -10.80
C SER A 232 15.37 18.31 -9.69
N LEU A 233 14.86 18.56 -8.49
CA LEU A 233 15.68 18.92 -7.33
C LEU A 233 16.56 17.77 -6.82
N ALA A 234 16.04 16.55 -6.81
CA ALA A 234 16.78 15.38 -6.36
C ALA A 234 17.92 15.01 -7.34
N GLU A 235 17.67 15.10 -8.64
CA GLU A 235 18.68 14.83 -9.69
C GLU A 235 19.89 15.80 -9.65
N MET A 236 19.75 16.95 -8.99
CA MET A 236 20.87 17.89 -8.78
C MET A 236 21.82 17.47 -7.65
N ILE A 237 21.47 16.47 -6.84
CA ILE A 237 22.28 16.01 -5.71
C ILE A 237 23.11 14.81 -6.18
N ASN A 238 24.44 14.97 -6.24
CA ASN A 238 25.31 13.84 -6.56
C ASN A 238 25.16 12.72 -5.52
N GLY A 239 25.04 11.47 -5.99
CA GLY A 239 24.77 10.31 -5.13
C GLY A 239 23.27 10.00 -4.93
N VAL A 240 22.37 10.82 -5.47
CA VAL A 240 20.93 10.52 -5.52
C VAL A 240 20.58 9.92 -6.88
N ILE A 241 19.90 8.79 -6.87
CA ILE A 241 19.41 8.07 -8.06
C ILE A 241 17.90 8.20 -8.11
N VAL A 242 17.35 8.71 -9.21
CA VAL A 242 15.89 8.81 -9.40
C VAL A 242 15.50 7.84 -10.52
N PRO A 243 14.74 6.76 -10.19
CA PRO A 243 14.33 5.77 -11.17
C PRO A 243 13.53 6.38 -12.32
N LYS A 244 13.82 5.97 -13.56
CA LYS A 244 13.14 6.46 -14.78
C LYS A 244 11.89 5.64 -15.13
N LYS A 245 11.79 4.41 -14.63
CA LYS A 245 10.69 3.47 -14.86
C LYS A 245 10.22 2.85 -13.54
N ALA A 246 9.05 2.24 -13.55
CA ALA A 246 8.60 1.41 -12.44
C ALA A 246 9.58 0.24 -12.22
N LEU A 247 9.85 -0.05 -10.98
CA LEU A 247 10.78 -1.09 -10.55
C LEU A 247 10.08 -2.05 -9.57
N ASP A 248 10.66 -3.22 -9.42
CA ASP A 248 10.35 -4.09 -8.31
C ASP A 248 10.93 -3.50 -7.01
N THR A 249 10.13 -2.64 -6.38
CA THR A 249 10.54 -1.91 -5.18
C THR A 249 10.78 -2.81 -3.98
N ILE A 250 10.10 -3.97 -3.89
CA ILE A 250 10.30 -4.90 -2.78
C ILE A 250 11.68 -5.56 -2.89
N SER A 251 12.07 -6.01 -4.09
CA SER A 251 13.44 -6.47 -4.32
C SER A 251 14.47 -5.40 -3.96
N LEU A 252 14.23 -4.15 -4.36
CA LEU A 252 15.13 -3.04 -4.04
C LEU A 252 15.28 -2.85 -2.52
N TYR A 253 14.19 -2.92 -1.76
CA TYR A 253 14.23 -2.79 -0.28
C TYR A 253 15.15 -3.83 0.35
N SER A 254 15.12 -5.08 -0.14
CA SER A 254 15.92 -6.17 0.41
C SER A 254 17.42 -5.91 0.40
N TYR A 255 17.90 -5.12 -0.56
CA TYR A 255 19.32 -4.77 -0.73
C TYR A 255 19.67 -3.43 -0.09
N SER A 256 18.72 -2.67 0.40
CA SER A 256 18.97 -1.37 1.03
C SER A 256 19.49 -1.51 2.47
N VAL A 257 20.08 -0.45 2.98
CA VAL A 257 20.48 -0.37 4.40
C VAL A 257 19.33 0.13 5.27
N MET A 258 18.43 0.93 4.68
CA MET A 258 17.30 1.54 5.38
C MET A 258 16.26 2.04 4.38
N ILE A 259 15.02 2.14 4.82
CA ILE A 259 13.92 2.77 4.08
C ILE A 259 13.40 3.98 4.85
N ILE A 260 13.23 5.11 4.18
CA ILE A 260 12.64 6.33 4.75
C ILE A 260 11.46 6.75 3.87
N THR A 261 10.26 6.75 4.42
CA THR A 261 9.05 7.03 3.64
C THR A 261 8.02 7.84 4.41
N GLY A 262 7.27 8.69 3.69
CA GLY A 262 6.10 9.37 4.23
C GLY A 262 4.82 8.53 4.22
N GLY A 263 4.89 7.25 3.88
CA GLY A 263 3.74 6.33 3.81
C GLY A 263 3.92 5.09 4.66
N GLY A 264 2.80 4.46 5.05
CA GLY A 264 2.83 3.23 5.86
C GLY A 264 3.28 2.00 5.08
N THR A 265 2.78 1.79 3.86
CA THR A 265 2.97 0.55 3.08
C THR A 265 4.44 0.22 2.83
N MET A 266 5.22 1.17 2.28
CA MET A 266 6.65 0.94 2.02
C MET A 266 7.44 0.65 3.31
N ALA A 267 7.09 1.33 4.42
CA ALA A 267 7.74 1.07 5.70
C ALA A 267 7.39 -0.33 6.21
N ARG A 268 6.16 -0.78 6.06
CA ARG A 268 5.75 -2.14 6.43
C ARG A 268 6.43 -3.19 5.56
N GLU A 269 6.39 -3.05 4.24
CA GLU A 269 7.07 -3.97 3.31
C GLU A 269 8.56 -4.11 3.65
N GLY A 270 9.27 -2.99 3.85
CA GLY A 270 10.68 -3.01 4.22
C GLY A 270 10.93 -3.65 5.58
N SER A 271 10.13 -3.34 6.59
CA SER A 271 10.27 -3.94 7.92
C SER A 271 10.00 -5.45 7.89
N MET A 272 9.08 -5.92 7.05
CA MET A 272 8.79 -7.34 6.87
C MET A 272 9.96 -8.09 6.19
N LEU A 273 10.80 -7.40 5.43
CA LEU A 273 12.08 -7.92 4.92
C LEU A 273 13.22 -7.82 5.95
N GLY A 274 12.93 -7.33 7.15
CA GLY A 274 13.93 -7.14 8.21
C GLY A 274 14.81 -5.90 8.03
N ILE A 275 14.46 -5.01 7.10
CA ILE A 275 15.18 -3.77 6.84
C ILE A 275 14.63 -2.65 7.74
N PRO A 276 15.48 -1.91 8.49
CA PRO A 276 15.03 -0.80 9.31
C PRO A 276 14.28 0.22 8.46
N SER A 277 13.04 0.48 8.83
CA SER A 277 12.10 1.26 8.03
C SER A 277 11.50 2.40 8.83
N ILE A 278 11.71 3.63 8.37
CA ILE A 278 11.28 4.86 9.03
C ILE A 278 10.07 5.44 8.29
N SER A 279 8.96 5.54 9.00
CA SER A 279 7.75 6.24 8.55
C SER A 279 7.74 7.67 9.09
N LEU A 280 7.85 8.65 8.19
CA LEU A 280 7.72 10.07 8.51
C LEU A 280 6.25 10.48 8.37
N PHE A 281 5.53 10.55 9.47
CA PHE A 281 4.10 10.85 9.46
C PHE A 281 3.76 11.94 10.47
N PRO A 282 3.50 13.19 10.02
CA PRO A 282 3.41 14.37 10.88
C PRO A 282 2.11 14.48 11.69
N LEU A 283 1.10 13.65 11.37
CA LEU A 283 -0.21 13.72 12.03
C LEU A 283 -0.27 12.84 13.29
N ASP A 284 -1.09 13.26 14.25
CA ASP A 284 -1.30 12.55 15.51
C ASP A 284 -2.26 11.35 15.44
N TYR A 285 -2.65 10.94 14.23
CA TYR A 285 -3.47 9.73 14.07
C TYR A 285 -2.68 8.47 14.41
N PRO A 286 -3.29 7.51 15.12
CA PRO A 286 -2.68 6.21 15.32
C PRO A 286 -2.43 5.51 13.99
N LEU A 287 -1.22 5.01 13.78
CA LEU A 287 -0.89 4.12 12.68
C LEU A 287 -0.96 2.67 13.16
N TYR A 288 -2.16 2.25 13.55
CA TYR A 288 -2.43 0.98 14.20
C TYR A 288 -1.62 -0.21 13.66
N VAL A 289 -1.55 -0.33 12.35
CA VAL A 289 -0.84 -1.43 11.67
C VAL A 289 0.68 -1.31 11.80
N ASN A 290 1.22 -0.09 11.77
CA ASN A 290 2.66 0.12 11.98
C ASN A 290 3.04 -0.16 13.45
N ASP A 291 2.23 0.32 14.39
CA ASP A 291 2.44 0.12 15.83
C ASP A 291 2.37 -1.38 16.16
N TYR A 292 1.41 -2.11 15.60
CA TYR A 292 1.29 -3.56 15.71
C TYR A 292 2.55 -4.31 15.20
N LEU A 293 3.06 -3.98 14.00
CA LEU A 293 4.27 -4.61 13.50
C LEU A 293 5.49 -4.33 14.39
N LYS A 294 5.59 -3.11 14.94
CA LYS A 294 6.64 -2.77 15.90
C LYS A 294 6.54 -3.63 17.17
N GLU A 295 5.34 -3.81 17.72
CA GLU A 295 5.09 -4.65 18.89
C GLU A 295 5.41 -6.13 18.64
N LYS A 296 5.19 -6.61 17.40
CA LYS A 296 5.59 -7.97 16.96
C LYS A 296 7.09 -8.11 16.69
N GLY A 297 7.91 -7.04 16.83
CA GLY A 297 9.35 -7.08 16.69
C GLY A 297 9.92 -6.77 15.30
N PHE A 298 9.08 -6.28 14.37
CA PHE A 298 9.57 -5.81 13.07
C PHE A 298 10.29 -4.46 13.20
N PRO A 299 11.37 -4.20 12.44
CA PRO A 299 12.18 -2.99 12.55
C PRO A 299 11.50 -1.80 11.85
N ILE A 300 10.36 -1.37 12.36
CA ILE A 300 9.59 -0.24 11.87
C ILE A 300 9.53 0.87 12.92
N PHE A 301 9.83 2.11 12.49
CA PHE A 301 9.94 3.27 13.37
C PHE A 301 9.07 4.41 12.82
N ARG A 302 8.45 5.17 13.70
CA ARG A 302 7.62 6.33 13.32
C ARG A 302 8.16 7.58 13.97
N PHE A 303 8.25 8.65 13.15
CA PHE A 303 8.60 10.00 13.59
C PHE A 303 7.68 11.02 12.91
N LYS A 304 7.46 12.17 13.55
CA LYS A 304 6.68 13.26 12.96
C LYS A 304 7.48 14.06 11.93
N SER A 305 8.79 14.11 12.07
CA SER A 305 9.69 14.84 11.18
C SER A 305 11.00 14.08 10.96
N TYR A 306 11.73 14.48 9.91
CA TYR A 306 13.07 13.94 9.70
C TYR A 306 14.05 14.37 10.81
N LYS A 307 13.86 15.56 11.39
CA LYS A 307 14.72 16.06 12.50
C LYS A 307 14.63 15.16 13.72
N GLU A 308 13.42 14.70 14.05
CA GLU A 308 13.23 13.73 15.12
C GLU A 308 13.84 12.36 14.79
N ALA A 309 13.82 11.97 13.51
CA ALA A 309 14.37 10.69 13.05
C ALA A 309 15.90 10.70 12.90
N LEU A 310 16.54 11.87 12.79
CA LEU A 310 17.95 12.03 12.44
C LEU A 310 18.92 11.29 13.37
N PRO A 311 18.73 11.25 14.70
CA PRO A 311 19.58 10.45 15.59
C PRO A 311 19.57 8.96 15.19
N LEU A 312 18.40 8.36 15.03
CA LEU A 312 18.26 6.95 14.64
C LEU A 312 18.82 6.71 13.23
N ILE A 313 18.56 7.60 12.27
CA ILE A 313 19.13 7.52 10.92
C ILE A 313 20.67 7.48 10.99
N SER A 314 21.27 8.35 11.81
CA SER A 314 22.71 8.42 12.00
C SER A 314 23.30 7.15 12.60
N GLU A 315 22.60 6.53 13.55
CA GLU A 315 23.01 5.26 14.17
C GLU A 315 22.93 4.11 13.15
N ILE A 316 21.81 3.99 12.41
CA ILE A 316 21.66 2.96 11.37
C ILE A 316 22.73 3.11 10.29
N LEU A 317 23.07 4.33 9.88
CA LEU A 317 24.12 4.56 8.87
C LEU A 317 25.52 4.18 9.36
N LYS A 318 25.78 4.20 10.67
CA LYS A 318 27.06 3.77 11.26
C LYS A 318 27.18 2.25 11.25
N ASP A 319 26.14 1.54 11.67
CA ASP A 319 26.11 0.07 11.67
C ASP A 319 24.72 -0.45 11.24
N PRO A 320 24.47 -0.57 9.91
CA PRO A 320 23.21 -1.04 9.40
C PRO A 320 22.87 -2.49 9.84
N LYS A 321 23.87 -3.30 10.19
CA LYS A 321 23.66 -4.71 10.54
C LYS A 321 23.01 -4.87 11.90
N GLU A 322 23.30 -3.97 12.83
CA GLU A 322 22.72 -3.99 14.18
C GLU A 322 21.20 -3.80 14.14
N TYR A 323 20.69 -3.08 13.13
CA TYR A 323 19.26 -2.76 12.99
C TYR A 323 18.49 -3.71 12.07
N LYS A 324 19.18 -4.64 11.38
CA LYS A 324 18.51 -5.67 10.56
C LYS A 324 18.02 -6.80 11.45
N VAL A 325 16.78 -7.24 11.18
CA VAL A 325 16.09 -8.30 11.93
C VAL A 325 15.82 -9.49 11.02
N ASN A 326 16.03 -10.70 11.49
CA ASN A 326 15.54 -11.88 10.78
C ASN A 326 14.03 -12.03 11.05
N THR A 327 13.21 -11.64 10.07
CA THR A 327 11.75 -11.57 10.19
C THR A 327 11.03 -12.83 9.72
N LYS A 328 11.73 -13.84 9.21
CA LYS A 328 11.10 -15.03 8.62
C LYS A 328 10.18 -15.76 9.61
N GLY A 329 10.60 -15.90 10.87
CA GLY A 329 9.77 -16.49 11.93
C GLY A 329 8.54 -15.62 12.22
N LEU A 330 8.76 -14.30 12.40
CA LEU A 330 7.70 -13.34 12.67
C LEU A 330 6.63 -13.30 11.58
N LEU A 331 7.04 -13.37 10.29
CA LEU A 331 6.11 -13.42 9.16
C LEU A 331 5.22 -14.66 9.16
N ASN A 332 5.74 -15.79 9.61
CA ASN A 332 4.99 -17.05 9.66
C ASN A 332 3.93 -17.04 10.76
N GLU A 333 4.11 -16.24 11.82
CA GLU A 333 3.16 -16.10 12.92
C GLU A 333 1.95 -15.22 12.54
N LEU A 334 2.09 -14.35 11.54
CA LEU A 334 1.00 -13.47 11.11
C LEU A 334 -0.03 -14.25 10.29
N GLU A 335 -1.32 -14.00 10.50
CA GLU A 335 -2.37 -14.54 9.65
C GLU A 335 -2.38 -13.88 8.25
N ASN A 336 -2.81 -14.66 7.26
CA ASN A 336 -2.91 -14.16 5.88
C ASN A 336 -4.32 -13.57 5.63
N PRO A 337 -4.45 -12.33 5.12
CA PRO A 337 -5.74 -11.75 4.79
C PRO A 337 -6.52 -12.54 3.73
N LEU A 338 -5.87 -13.41 2.97
CA LEU A 338 -6.55 -14.29 2.01
C LEU A 338 -7.48 -15.30 2.69
N ASP A 339 -7.22 -15.69 3.94
CA ASP A 339 -8.05 -16.66 4.66
C ASP A 339 -9.44 -16.09 5.00
N PRO A 340 -9.59 -14.93 5.68
CA PRO A 340 -10.89 -14.32 5.89
C PRO A 340 -11.57 -13.85 4.60
N ILE A 341 -10.82 -13.53 3.53
CA ILE A 341 -11.40 -13.25 2.21
C ILE A 341 -12.07 -14.52 1.66
N LYS A 342 -11.40 -15.67 1.74
CA LYS A 342 -11.93 -16.94 1.27
C LYS A 342 -13.20 -17.32 2.02
N SER A 343 -13.20 -17.32 3.35
CA SER A 343 -14.40 -17.63 4.15
C SER A 343 -15.55 -16.66 3.88
N SER A 344 -15.25 -15.37 3.64
CA SER A 344 -16.29 -14.40 3.25
C SER A 344 -16.90 -14.70 1.88
N LEU A 345 -16.12 -15.19 0.91
CA LEU A 345 -16.62 -15.61 -0.40
C LEU A 345 -17.49 -16.87 -0.31
N GLU A 346 -17.15 -17.81 0.58
CA GLU A 346 -17.97 -18.98 0.88
C GLU A 346 -19.31 -18.58 1.47
N GLU A 347 -19.32 -17.67 2.48
CA GLU A 347 -20.55 -17.19 3.11
C GLU A 347 -21.48 -16.42 2.15
N VAL A 348 -20.96 -15.73 1.15
CA VAL A 348 -21.79 -15.03 0.15
C VAL A 348 -22.13 -15.92 -1.06
N GLY A 349 -21.77 -17.21 -1.03
CA GLY A 349 -22.09 -18.18 -2.09
C GLY A 349 -21.31 -17.97 -3.38
N CYS A 350 -20.13 -17.40 -3.32
CA CYS A 350 -19.22 -17.19 -4.45
C CYS A 350 -18.21 -18.33 -4.62
N LEU A 351 -17.94 -19.05 -3.55
CA LEU A 351 -17.17 -20.30 -3.50
C LEU A 351 -18.06 -21.42 -2.95
N ASN A 352 -17.85 -22.65 -3.47
CA ASN A 352 -18.49 -23.89 -2.99
C ASN A 352 -17.60 -24.54 -1.93
#